data_bada7765ee4002739b3109c7ef9d7219
#
_entry.id   bada7765ee4002739b3109c7ef9d7219
#
_cell.length_a   1.000
_cell.length_b   1.000
_cell.length_c   1.000
_cell.angle_alpha   90.00
_cell.angle_beta   90.00
_cell.angle_gamma   90.00
#
_symmetry.space_group_name_H-M   'P 1'
#
loop_
_entity.id
_entity.type
_entity.pdbx_description
1 polymer ?
#
loop_
_entity_poly.entity_id
_entity_poly.type
_entity_poly.pdbx_seq_one_letter_code
_entity_poly.pdbx_strand_id
1 'polypeptide(L)'
;MSIKENITQIIRELPSDVKLVAVSKFHPVESIMEAYGAGQRVFAESRPQELAAKVPAMESWLAANGMQNDIVWHFIGHLQTNKLKMVLPYASLVQSVDSLHLLEAIEKWGRDNGKVVAVLLEYHIASEESKQGFSEEEIKGILSDVGRFPHIRFR
;
A
#
# COMPACT_ATOMS: atom_id res chain seq x y z
N MET A 1 24.65 -2.25 -11.62
CA MET A 1 24.12 -3.29 -10.69
C MET A 1 22.70 -3.66 -11.10
N SER A 2 22.39 -4.94 -11.08
CA SER A 2 21.05 -5.43 -11.37
C SER A 2 20.09 -5.12 -10.20
N ILE A 3 18.79 -5.20 -10.45
CA ILE A 3 17.77 -5.09 -9.38
C ILE A 3 18.03 -6.15 -8.31
N LYS A 4 18.35 -7.36 -8.72
CA LYS A 4 18.69 -8.47 -7.81
C LYS A 4 19.86 -8.14 -6.88
N GLU A 5 20.92 -7.60 -7.41
CA GLU A 5 22.12 -7.22 -6.64
C GLU A 5 21.78 -6.10 -5.64
N ASN A 6 21.07 -5.07 -6.10
CA ASN A 6 20.63 -3.95 -5.25
C ASN A 6 19.73 -4.41 -4.10
N ILE A 7 18.71 -5.21 -4.38
CA ILE A 7 17.80 -5.75 -3.37
C ILE A 7 18.57 -6.59 -2.35
N THR A 8 19.45 -7.47 -2.83
CA THR A 8 20.26 -8.33 -1.96
C THR A 8 21.15 -7.51 -1.02
N GLN A 9 21.77 -6.46 -1.54
CA GLN A 9 22.60 -5.58 -0.74
C GLN A 9 21.80 -4.84 0.33
N ILE A 10 20.66 -4.23 -0.07
CA ILE A 10 19.81 -3.48 0.85
C ILE A 10 19.31 -4.39 1.98
N ILE A 11 18.83 -5.58 1.66
CA ILE A 11 18.34 -6.54 2.67
C ILE A 11 19.43 -6.91 3.67
N ARG A 12 20.68 -7.06 3.23
CA ARG A 12 21.82 -7.36 4.12
C ARG A 12 22.16 -6.21 5.08
N GLU A 13 21.92 -4.98 4.65
CA GLU A 13 22.24 -3.79 5.42
C GLU A 13 21.12 -3.39 6.40
N LEU A 14 19.88 -3.88 6.16
CA LEU A 14 18.76 -3.59 7.03
C LEU A 14 18.81 -4.41 8.32
N PRO A 15 18.45 -3.80 9.47
CA PRO A 15 18.20 -4.55 10.70
C PRO A 15 17.14 -5.64 10.48
N SER A 16 17.24 -6.73 11.21
CA SER A 16 16.35 -7.91 11.03
C SER A 16 14.88 -7.62 11.31
N ASP A 17 14.58 -6.58 12.09
CA ASP A 17 13.22 -6.13 12.44
C ASP A 17 12.66 -5.07 11.47
N VAL A 18 13.45 -4.66 10.48
CA VAL A 18 13.05 -3.67 9.46
C VAL A 18 12.67 -4.39 8.17
N LYS A 19 11.48 -4.07 7.67
CA LYS A 19 10.96 -4.63 6.42
C LYS A 19 11.16 -3.65 5.26
N LEU A 20 11.75 -4.15 4.17
CA LEU A 20 11.87 -3.39 2.92
C LEU A 20 10.52 -3.44 2.18
N VAL A 21 10.02 -2.28 1.81
CA VAL A 21 8.93 -2.12 0.84
C VAL A 21 9.54 -1.58 -0.46
N ALA A 22 9.53 -2.38 -1.50
CA ALA A 22 10.09 -1.99 -2.79
C ALA A 22 9.07 -1.20 -3.60
N VAL A 23 9.38 0.07 -3.87
CA VAL A 23 8.52 0.94 -4.67
C VAL A 23 8.74 0.65 -6.15
N SER A 24 7.71 0.15 -6.83
CA SER A 24 7.77 -0.30 -8.22
C SER A 24 7.05 0.61 -9.22
N LYS A 25 6.60 1.78 -8.76
CA LYS A 25 5.98 2.77 -9.65
C LYS A 25 6.90 3.10 -10.83
N PHE A 26 6.32 3.26 -12.01
CA PHE A 26 7.00 3.54 -13.28
C PHE A 26 7.92 2.43 -13.80
N HIS A 27 8.07 1.33 -13.08
CA HIS A 27 8.84 0.18 -13.54
C HIS A 27 7.93 -0.88 -14.15
N PRO A 28 8.39 -1.60 -15.17
CA PRO A 28 7.61 -2.69 -15.76
C PRO A 28 7.51 -3.88 -14.80
N VAL A 29 6.55 -4.76 -15.08
CA VAL A 29 6.32 -5.94 -14.25
C VAL A 29 7.53 -6.88 -14.19
N GLU A 30 8.36 -6.90 -15.23
CA GLU A 30 9.61 -7.67 -15.30
C GLU A 30 10.60 -7.26 -14.19
N SER A 31 10.61 -5.97 -13.83
CA SER A 31 11.41 -5.48 -12.70
C SER A 31 10.93 -6.06 -11.37
N ILE A 32 9.63 -6.23 -11.21
CA ILE A 32 9.03 -6.86 -10.02
C ILE A 32 9.38 -8.35 -9.98
N MET A 33 9.33 -9.03 -11.14
CA MET A 33 9.72 -10.44 -11.25
C MET A 33 11.18 -10.64 -10.83
N GLU A 34 12.08 -9.76 -11.27
CA GLU A 34 13.51 -9.82 -10.89
C GLU A 34 13.68 -9.60 -9.37
N ALA A 35 13.01 -8.59 -8.81
CA ALA A 35 13.06 -8.33 -7.37
C ALA A 35 12.46 -9.51 -6.56
N TYR A 36 11.37 -10.10 -7.03
CA TYR A 36 10.78 -11.29 -6.44
C TYR A 36 11.76 -12.47 -6.41
N GLY A 37 12.48 -12.69 -7.52
CA GLY A 37 13.53 -13.69 -7.62
C GLY A 37 14.70 -13.47 -6.66
N ALA A 38 14.90 -12.22 -6.22
CA ALA A 38 15.89 -11.87 -5.19
C ALA A 38 15.39 -12.04 -3.75
N GLY A 39 14.12 -12.45 -3.57
CA GLY A 39 13.51 -12.65 -2.26
C GLY A 39 12.58 -11.55 -1.78
N GLN A 40 12.42 -10.46 -2.55
CA GLN A 40 11.50 -9.37 -2.19
C GLN A 40 10.04 -9.82 -2.32
N ARG A 41 9.21 -9.48 -1.33
CA ARG A 41 7.80 -9.89 -1.29
C ARG A 41 6.84 -8.72 -1.12
N VAL A 42 7.29 -7.59 -0.60
CA VAL A 42 6.45 -6.41 -0.35
C VAL A 42 6.77 -5.35 -1.38
N PHE A 43 5.77 -4.97 -2.16
CA PHE A 43 5.89 -3.97 -3.21
C PHE A 43 4.88 -2.85 -2.97
N ALA A 44 5.18 -1.65 -3.47
CA ALA A 44 4.29 -0.52 -3.36
C ALA A 44 4.12 0.22 -4.68
N GLU A 45 2.88 0.60 -4.96
CA GLU A 45 2.52 1.41 -6.11
C GLU A 45 1.88 2.72 -5.65
N SER A 46 2.03 3.76 -6.46
CA SER A 46 1.44 5.08 -6.20
C SER A 46 0.33 5.48 -7.17
N ARG A 47 0.08 4.67 -8.19
CA ARG A 47 -0.97 4.91 -9.19
C ARG A 47 -1.97 3.75 -9.19
N PRO A 48 -3.28 4.03 -9.04
CA PRO A 48 -4.30 2.98 -9.04
C PRO A 48 -4.25 2.08 -10.28
N GLN A 49 -4.04 2.68 -11.46
CA GLN A 49 -3.99 1.94 -12.73
C GLN A 49 -2.80 0.98 -12.78
N GLU A 50 -1.64 1.40 -12.28
CA GLU A 50 -0.46 0.52 -12.23
C GLU A 50 -0.69 -0.66 -11.28
N LEU A 51 -1.26 -0.41 -10.10
CA LEU A 51 -1.57 -1.48 -9.15
C LEU A 51 -2.55 -2.48 -9.76
N ALA A 52 -3.66 -1.99 -10.31
CA ALA A 52 -4.70 -2.83 -10.91
C ALA A 52 -4.22 -3.65 -12.12
N ALA A 53 -3.19 -3.18 -12.82
CA ALA A 53 -2.59 -3.91 -13.95
C ALA A 53 -1.50 -4.90 -13.50
N LYS A 54 -0.65 -4.50 -12.56
CA LYS A 54 0.51 -5.29 -12.13
C LYS A 54 0.13 -6.48 -11.25
N VAL A 55 -0.87 -6.33 -10.38
CA VAL A 55 -1.28 -7.42 -9.49
C VAL A 55 -1.71 -8.66 -10.28
N PRO A 56 -2.68 -8.59 -11.23
CA PRO A 56 -3.05 -9.76 -12.02
C PRO A 56 -1.91 -10.33 -12.85
N ALA A 57 -1.04 -9.46 -13.39
CA ALA A 57 0.11 -9.90 -14.18
C ALA A 57 1.09 -10.73 -13.34
N MET A 58 1.37 -10.31 -12.10
CA MET A 58 2.22 -11.07 -11.19
C MET A 58 1.56 -12.36 -10.73
N GLU A 59 0.26 -12.35 -10.45
CA GLU A 59 -0.51 -13.56 -10.12
C GLU A 59 -0.44 -14.60 -11.23
N SER A 60 -0.64 -14.16 -12.48
CA SER A 60 -0.55 -15.04 -13.66
C SER A 60 0.87 -15.60 -13.83
N TRP A 61 1.89 -14.78 -13.65
CA TRP A 61 3.28 -15.22 -13.75
C TRP A 61 3.64 -16.23 -12.66
N LEU A 62 3.25 -16.00 -11.42
CA LEU A 62 3.46 -16.93 -10.32
C LEU A 62 2.77 -18.28 -10.58
N ALA A 63 1.52 -18.24 -10.98
CA ALA A 63 0.74 -19.45 -11.31
C ALA A 63 1.38 -20.24 -12.46
N ALA A 64 1.82 -19.56 -13.52
CA ALA A 64 2.50 -20.19 -14.66
C ALA A 64 3.83 -20.86 -14.29
N ASN A 65 4.46 -20.41 -13.22
CA ASN A 65 5.72 -20.98 -12.71
C ASN A 65 5.50 -21.92 -11.51
N GLY A 66 4.27 -22.30 -11.19
CA GLY A 66 3.95 -23.21 -10.10
C GLY A 66 4.26 -22.65 -8.71
N MET A 67 4.30 -21.32 -8.57
CA MET A 67 4.62 -20.64 -7.32
C MET A 67 3.35 -20.12 -6.63
N GLN A 68 3.35 -20.16 -5.29
CA GLN A 68 2.28 -19.52 -4.52
C GLN A 68 2.36 -18.00 -4.63
N ASN A 69 1.19 -17.36 -4.61
CA ASN A 69 1.11 -15.91 -4.53
C ASN A 69 1.33 -15.47 -3.07
N ASP A 70 2.54 -15.07 -2.77
CA ASP A 70 2.97 -14.56 -1.45
C ASP A 70 3.39 -13.07 -1.51
N ILE A 71 3.01 -12.39 -2.58
CA ILE A 71 3.28 -10.95 -2.73
C ILE A 71 2.29 -10.16 -1.87
N VAL A 72 2.84 -9.18 -1.15
CA VAL A 72 2.09 -8.19 -0.38
C VAL A 72 2.20 -6.85 -1.09
N TRP A 73 1.05 -6.26 -1.41
CA TRP A 73 0.97 -4.98 -2.10
C TRP A 73 0.58 -3.86 -1.13
N HIS A 74 1.34 -2.77 -1.15
CA HIS A 74 0.98 -1.53 -0.47
C HIS A 74 0.61 -0.46 -1.50
N PHE A 75 -0.27 0.45 -1.13
CA PHE A 75 -0.55 1.65 -1.90
C PHE A 75 -0.05 2.86 -1.14
N ILE A 76 0.79 3.68 -1.80
CA ILE A 76 1.49 4.80 -1.18
C ILE A 76 1.19 6.15 -1.86
N GLY A 77 0.36 6.16 -2.89
CA GLY A 77 0.01 7.36 -3.64
C GLY A 77 -1.25 8.05 -3.12
N HIS A 78 -1.51 9.25 -3.65
CA HIS A 78 -2.77 9.93 -3.39
C HIS A 78 -3.94 9.11 -3.93
N LEU A 79 -4.92 8.83 -3.08
CA LEU A 79 -6.05 7.98 -3.42
C LEU A 79 -7.33 8.82 -3.51
N GLN A 80 -7.87 8.93 -4.72
CA GLN A 80 -9.16 9.56 -4.95
C GLN A 80 -10.30 8.58 -4.65
N THR A 81 -11.41 9.09 -4.11
CA THR A 81 -12.55 8.25 -3.72
C THR A 81 -13.19 7.50 -4.89
N ASN A 82 -13.08 8.02 -6.11
CA ASN A 82 -13.57 7.35 -7.33
C ASN A 82 -12.63 6.25 -7.85
N LYS A 83 -11.49 6.02 -7.21
CA LYS A 83 -10.48 5.01 -7.61
C LYS A 83 -10.35 3.85 -6.59
N LEU A 84 -11.16 3.83 -5.54
CA LEU A 84 -11.06 2.81 -4.49
C LEU A 84 -11.13 1.38 -5.02
N LYS A 85 -12.00 1.13 -5.99
CA LYS A 85 -12.16 -0.19 -6.61
C LYS A 85 -10.92 -0.70 -7.36
N MET A 86 -10.00 0.18 -7.71
CA MET A 86 -8.74 -0.17 -8.39
C MET A 86 -7.61 -0.47 -7.40
N VAL A 87 -7.78 -0.11 -6.13
CA VAL A 87 -6.75 -0.22 -5.11
C VAL A 87 -7.13 -1.18 -3.99
N LEU A 88 -8.30 -1.00 -3.39
CA LEU A 88 -8.68 -1.72 -2.17
C LEU A 88 -8.82 -3.24 -2.33
N PRO A 89 -9.21 -3.79 -3.50
CA PRO A 89 -9.20 -5.25 -3.68
C PRO A 89 -7.80 -5.86 -3.61
N TYR A 90 -6.75 -5.09 -3.86
CA TYR A 90 -5.38 -5.57 -4.05
C TYR A 90 -4.42 -5.18 -2.93
N ALA A 91 -4.58 -3.97 -2.36
CA ALA A 91 -3.67 -3.46 -1.35
C ALA A 91 -3.91 -4.08 0.02
N SER A 92 -2.85 -4.60 0.63
CA SER A 92 -2.87 -5.07 2.02
C SER A 92 -2.71 -3.92 3.02
N LEU A 93 -2.21 -2.78 2.57
CA LEU A 93 -2.04 -1.58 3.37
C LEU A 93 -2.12 -0.34 2.47
N VAL A 94 -2.95 0.61 2.83
CA VAL A 94 -3.00 1.96 2.24
C VAL A 94 -2.28 2.90 3.20
N GLN A 95 -1.11 3.40 2.80
CA GLN A 95 -0.25 4.21 3.68
C GLN A 95 -0.56 5.72 3.60
N SER A 96 -1.46 6.14 2.74
CA SER A 96 -1.62 7.53 2.29
C SER A 96 -3.01 8.11 2.58
N VAL A 97 -3.66 7.66 3.66
CA VAL A 97 -4.97 8.23 4.05
C VAL A 97 -4.74 9.58 4.69
N ASP A 98 -5.14 10.63 3.97
CA ASP A 98 -4.80 12.02 4.24
C ASP A 98 -5.99 12.90 4.64
N SER A 99 -7.22 12.35 4.64
CA SER A 99 -8.43 13.11 4.98
C SER A 99 -9.52 12.23 5.57
N LEU A 100 -10.37 12.84 6.38
CA LEU A 100 -11.56 12.16 6.92
C LEU A 100 -12.51 11.73 5.81
N HIS A 101 -12.65 12.54 4.76
CA HIS A 101 -13.46 12.21 3.59
C HIS A 101 -13.02 10.90 2.94
N LEU A 102 -11.71 10.72 2.73
CA LEU A 102 -11.15 9.48 2.19
C LEU A 102 -11.35 8.31 3.17
N LEU A 103 -11.11 8.53 4.46
CA LEU A 103 -11.28 7.50 5.49
C LEU A 103 -12.72 6.98 5.53
N GLU A 104 -13.71 7.88 5.49
CA GLU A 104 -15.14 7.53 5.46
C GLU A 104 -15.52 6.78 4.17
N ALA A 105 -14.93 7.17 3.03
CA ALA A 105 -15.15 6.47 1.76
C ALA A 105 -14.57 5.04 1.78
N ILE A 106 -13.41 4.86 2.39
CA ILE A 106 -12.80 3.53 2.59
C ILE A 106 -13.65 2.67 3.52
N GLU A 107 -14.16 3.22 4.63
CA GLU A 107 -15.07 2.52 5.53
C GLU A 107 -16.34 2.05 4.81
N LYS A 108 -16.95 2.94 4.02
CA LYS A 108 -18.13 2.60 3.22
C LYS A 108 -17.82 1.48 2.23
N TRP A 109 -16.69 1.57 1.52
CA TRP A 109 -16.28 0.54 0.58
C TRP A 109 -16.07 -0.81 1.28
N GLY A 110 -15.41 -0.80 2.43
CA GLY A 110 -15.18 -2.01 3.24
C GLY A 110 -16.48 -2.67 3.67
N ARG A 111 -17.44 -1.87 4.16
CA ARG A 111 -18.76 -2.34 4.54
C ARG A 111 -19.50 -2.95 3.34
N ASP A 112 -19.52 -2.25 2.22
CA ASP A 112 -20.24 -2.69 1.02
C ASP A 112 -19.63 -3.95 0.39
N ASN A 113 -18.33 -4.20 0.60
CA ASN A 113 -17.60 -5.35 0.05
C ASN A 113 -17.25 -6.43 1.09
N GLY A 114 -17.67 -6.27 2.34
CA GLY A 114 -17.38 -7.23 3.40
C GLY A 114 -15.89 -7.38 3.70
N LYS A 115 -15.11 -6.30 3.61
CA LYS A 115 -13.65 -6.32 3.75
C LYS A 115 -13.17 -5.30 4.78
N VAL A 116 -12.20 -5.70 5.59
CA VAL A 116 -11.48 -4.79 6.49
C VAL A 116 -10.23 -4.29 5.77
N VAL A 117 -10.07 -2.97 5.71
CA VAL A 117 -8.95 -2.31 5.02
C VAL A 117 -7.95 -1.79 6.04
N ALA A 118 -6.70 -2.21 5.93
CA ALA A 118 -5.61 -1.70 6.76
C ALA A 118 -5.10 -0.37 6.20
N VAL A 119 -4.94 0.63 7.07
CA VAL A 119 -4.52 1.98 6.69
C VAL A 119 -3.49 2.56 7.64
N LEU A 120 -2.68 3.49 7.12
CA LEU A 120 -1.94 4.47 7.92
C LEU A 120 -2.55 5.84 7.68
N LEU A 121 -2.66 6.63 8.74
CA LEU A 121 -3.07 8.02 8.64
C LEU A 121 -1.83 8.87 8.36
N GLU A 122 -1.90 9.67 7.29
CA GLU A 122 -0.83 10.57 6.91
C GLU A 122 -0.83 11.79 7.82
N TYR A 123 0.26 11.96 8.58
CA TYR A 123 0.42 13.09 9.50
C TYR A 123 1.12 14.25 8.82
N HIS A 124 0.52 15.44 8.91
CA HIS A 124 1.07 16.68 8.37
C HIS A 124 2.02 17.32 9.38
N ILE A 125 3.32 17.24 9.13
CA ILE A 125 4.37 17.78 10.01
C ILE A 125 4.96 19.10 9.54
N ALA A 126 4.69 19.52 8.28
CA ALA A 126 5.23 20.75 7.73
C ALA A 126 4.36 21.95 8.07
N SER A 127 4.98 23.12 8.27
CA SER A 127 4.30 24.39 8.52
C SER A 127 3.75 25.05 7.25
N GLU A 128 3.96 24.45 6.07
CA GLU A 128 3.48 24.94 4.80
C GLU A 128 1.98 24.68 4.63
N GLU A 129 1.31 25.61 3.95
CA GLU A 129 -0.15 25.57 3.69
C GLU A 129 -0.60 24.43 2.76
N SER A 130 0.27 23.54 2.33
CA SER A 130 -0.12 22.35 1.57
C SER A 130 -0.89 21.42 2.49
N LYS A 131 -2.21 21.45 2.41
CA LYS A 131 -3.17 20.82 3.32
C LYS A 131 -3.31 19.30 3.11
N GLN A 132 -2.23 18.56 2.86
CA GLN A 132 -2.28 17.10 2.80
C GLN A 132 -1.88 16.54 4.16
N GLY A 133 -2.69 15.60 4.65
CA GLY A 133 -2.47 14.95 5.91
C GLY A 133 -3.30 15.51 7.06
N PHE A 134 -3.33 14.75 8.13
CA PHE A 134 -4.05 15.09 9.36
C PHE A 134 -3.19 15.87 10.33
N SER A 135 -3.81 16.73 11.11
CA SER A 135 -3.21 17.28 12.32
C SER A 135 -3.14 16.22 13.43
N GLU A 136 -2.32 16.46 14.44
CA GLU A 136 -2.25 15.59 15.62
C GLU A 136 -3.62 15.47 16.32
N GLU A 137 -4.35 16.59 16.44
CA GLU A 137 -5.68 16.60 17.08
C GLU A 137 -6.71 15.79 16.30
N GLU A 138 -6.69 15.87 14.98
CA GLU A 138 -7.55 15.07 14.10
C GLU A 138 -7.27 13.59 14.25
N ILE A 139 -5.99 13.19 14.27
CA ILE A 139 -5.59 11.79 14.48
C ILE A 139 -6.05 11.30 15.86
N LYS A 140 -5.82 12.07 16.91
CA LYS A 140 -6.30 11.72 18.27
C LYS A 140 -7.82 11.56 18.32
N GLY A 141 -8.55 12.43 17.64
CA GLY A 141 -10.00 12.33 17.55
C GLY A 141 -10.47 11.06 16.84
N ILE A 142 -9.85 10.71 15.73
CA ILE A 142 -10.15 9.48 14.97
C ILE A 142 -9.84 8.24 15.82
N LEU A 143 -8.66 8.18 16.43
CA LEU A 143 -8.23 7.02 17.22
C LEU A 143 -9.00 6.86 18.53
N SER A 144 -9.58 7.93 19.07
CA SER A 144 -10.46 7.83 20.25
C SER A 144 -11.84 7.27 19.95
N ASP A 145 -12.21 7.17 18.68
CA ASP A 145 -13.53 6.71 18.21
C ASP A 145 -13.37 5.68 17.08
N VAL A 146 -12.49 4.71 17.26
CA VAL A 146 -12.22 3.66 16.25
C VAL A 146 -13.46 2.77 15.99
N GLY A 147 -14.38 2.67 16.93
CA GLY A 147 -15.64 1.95 16.76
C GLY A 147 -16.52 2.51 15.63
N ARG A 148 -16.32 3.76 15.22
CA ARG A 148 -16.96 4.37 14.07
C ARG A 148 -16.50 3.75 12.73
N PHE A 149 -15.35 3.08 12.72
CA PHE A 149 -14.71 2.52 11.52
C PHE A 149 -14.48 1.01 11.65
N PRO A 150 -15.55 0.18 11.75
CA PRO A 150 -15.40 -1.26 11.96
C PRO A 150 -14.76 -2.00 10.77
N HIS A 151 -14.73 -1.39 9.58
CA HIS A 151 -14.10 -1.96 8.37
C HIS A 151 -12.72 -1.36 8.08
N ILE A 152 -12.15 -0.67 9.05
CA ILE A 152 -10.79 -0.12 8.96
C ILE A 152 -9.93 -0.68 10.09
N ARG A 153 -8.72 -1.10 9.73
CA ARG A 153 -7.67 -1.46 10.68
C ARG A 153 -6.60 -0.39 10.64
N PHE A 154 -6.53 0.40 11.70
CA PHE A 154 -5.44 1.37 11.87
C PHE A 154 -4.15 0.65 12.27
N ARG A 155 -3.06 0.96 11.58
CA ARG A 155 -1.76 0.32 11.78
C ARG A 155 -0.72 1.29 12.31
#